data_27c711342b1328e8f7575aaa54523668
#
_entry.id   27c711342b1328e8f7575aaa54523668
#
_cell.length_a   1.000
_cell.length_b   1.000
_cell.length_c   1.000
_cell.angle_alpha   90.00
_cell.angle_beta   90.00
_cell.angle_gamma   90.00
#
_symmetry.space_group_name_H-M   'P 1'
#
loop_
_entity.id
_entity.type
_entity.pdbx_description
1 polymer ?
#
loop_
_entity_poly.entity_id
_entity_poly.type
_entity_poly.pdbx_seq_one_letter_code
_entity_poly.pdbx_strand_id
1 'polypeptide(L)'
;MIVLKATQDKVLSVLQSVAGIVERRHTLPILANVLIRKTGSQLQLTTSDLEIQIRTTAALDGDDGDFTTTVGARKLIDVLRSMPSDQTVSLESSQNKLILKGGKSRFTLQTMPAEDFPLVQEAANFGPAFSVPQKVLKDLLNQVSFAMAVHDIRYYLNGILFVAEGRQLTLVATDGHRLGLAQSQLEAEVPKQEVILPRKTVLELQRLLKDEDTPIEMRFAGNQAKFSFDGMEFVTKLVEGKFPDYNRVIPKNHKNIITLGRVAFLSSLQRTAILTSEKFKGVRLNIEPGTLRVASNNAEQEEAVDELDIDYAGEEIEIGFNVTYLIDALANMDQDMVKMELADSNSSALLTIPDNATFKYVVMPMRI
;
A
#
# COMPACT_ATOMS: atom_id res chain seq x y z
N MET A 1 30.39 -3.74 -25.15
CA MET A 1 30.43 -3.17 -23.77
C MET A 1 29.63 -4.05 -22.85
N ILE A 2 30.20 -4.46 -21.74
CA ILE A 2 29.47 -5.16 -20.67
C ILE A 2 28.77 -4.10 -19.82
N VAL A 3 27.44 -4.03 -19.92
CA VAL A 3 26.64 -3.05 -19.21
C VAL A 3 26.57 -3.39 -17.72
N LEU A 4 26.37 -4.68 -17.41
CA LEU A 4 26.39 -5.19 -16.05
C LEU A 4 26.86 -6.65 -16.04
N LYS A 5 27.44 -7.05 -14.91
CA LYS A 5 27.85 -8.43 -14.63
C LYS A 5 27.72 -8.69 -13.13
N ALA A 6 26.88 -9.63 -12.77
CA ALA A 6 26.67 -10.05 -11.38
C ALA A 6 25.96 -11.40 -11.34
N THR A 7 25.72 -11.93 -10.15
CA THR A 7 24.91 -13.13 -9.98
C THR A 7 23.44 -12.85 -10.34
N GLN A 8 22.77 -13.85 -10.87
CA GLN A 8 21.37 -13.74 -11.32
C GLN A 8 20.46 -13.14 -10.26
N ASP A 9 20.57 -13.58 -9.00
CA ASP A 9 19.76 -13.09 -7.88
C ASP A 9 19.92 -11.58 -7.64
N LYS A 10 21.14 -11.06 -7.75
CA LYS A 10 21.39 -9.62 -7.60
C LYS A 10 20.78 -8.81 -8.74
N VAL A 11 20.97 -9.25 -9.97
CA VAL A 11 20.41 -8.57 -11.14
C VAL A 11 18.88 -8.59 -11.11
N LEU A 12 18.31 -9.76 -10.80
CA LEU A 12 16.87 -9.92 -10.71
C LEU A 12 16.26 -9.04 -9.61
N SER A 13 16.88 -8.98 -8.43
CA SER A 13 16.42 -8.16 -7.31
C SER A 13 16.36 -6.67 -7.66
N VAL A 14 17.42 -6.15 -8.29
CA VAL A 14 17.47 -4.74 -8.73
C VAL A 14 16.39 -4.45 -9.75
N LEU A 15 16.20 -5.33 -10.73
CA LEU A 15 15.21 -5.17 -11.78
C LEU A 15 13.78 -5.24 -11.22
N GLN A 16 13.51 -6.18 -10.32
CA GLN A 16 12.20 -6.31 -9.68
C GLN A 16 11.84 -5.10 -8.82
N SER A 17 12.84 -4.41 -8.24
CA SER A 17 12.60 -3.21 -7.42
C SER A 17 11.93 -2.07 -8.21
N VAL A 18 12.15 -2.01 -9.53
CA VAL A 18 11.57 -0.95 -10.38
C VAL A 18 10.44 -1.45 -11.28
N ALA A 19 10.29 -2.76 -11.47
CA ALA A 19 9.41 -3.34 -12.47
C ALA A 19 7.94 -3.46 -12.05
N GLY A 20 7.60 -3.26 -10.78
CA GLY A 20 6.25 -3.49 -10.27
C GLY A 20 5.16 -2.60 -10.88
N ILE A 21 5.52 -1.42 -11.33
CA ILE A 21 4.60 -0.47 -11.98
C ILE A 21 4.44 -0.70 -13.48
N VAL A 22 5.28 -1.54 -14.08
CA VAL A 22 5.25 -1.81 -15.52
C VAL A 22 4.00 -2.58 -15.87
N GLU A 23 3.18 -2.01 -16.76
CA GLU A 23 1.94 -2.60 -17.23
C GLU A 23 2.18 -3.52 -18.40
N ARG A 24 1.41 -4.61 -18.51
CA ARG A 24 1.51 -5.55 -19.65
C ARG A 24 1.07 -4.93 -20.95
N ARG A 25 0.12 -4.00 -20.90
CA ARG A 25 -0.42 -3.29 -22.06
C ARG A 25 -0.51 -1.83 -21.73
N HIS A 26 0.18 -1.03 -22.49
CA HIS A 26 0.12 0.42 -22.43
C HIS A 26 -0.02 0.97 -23.84
N THR A 27 -0.63 2.15 -23.98
CA THR A 27 -0.75 2.86 -25.27
C THR A 27 0.61 3.22 -25.85
N LEU A 28 1.62 3.43 -24.99
CA LEU A 28 3.01 3.65 -25.38
C LEU A 28 3.84 2.38 -25.16
N PRO A 29 4.24 1.66 -26.20
CA PRO A 29 4.97 0.38 -26.07
C PRO A 29 6.28 0.50 -25.27
N ILE A 30 6.98 1.63 -25.33
CA ILE A 30 8.25 1.85 -24.63
C ILE A 30 8.08 1.81 -23.09
N LEU A 31 6.89 2.06 -22.56
CA LEU A 31 6.63 1.98 -21.14
C LEU A 31 6.59 0.55 -20.59
N ALA A 32 6.57 -0.47 -21.45
CA ALA A 32 6.83 -1.86 -21.07
C ALA A 32 8.32 -2.12 -20.84
N ASN A 33 9.18 -1.19 -21.21
CA ASN A 33 10.63 -1.30 -21.10
C ASN A 33 11.14 -0.66 -19.78
N VAL A 34 12.33 -1.11 -19.39
CA VAL A 34 13.15 -0.44 -18.38
C VAL A 34 14.21 0.40 -19.09
N LEU A 35 14.36 1.66 -18.67
CA LEU A 35 15.43 2.53 -19.12
C LEU A 35 16.70 2.18 -18.34
N ILE A 36 17.75 1.86 -19.06
CA ILE A 36 19.07 1.55 -18.52
C ILE A 36 19.99 2.71 -18.85
N ARG A 37 20.55 3.34 -17.83
CA ARG A 37 21.54 4.42 -17.99
C ARG A 37 22.80 4.08 -17.23
N LYS A 38 23.89 3.99 -17.96
CA LYS A 38 25.21 3.81 -17.38
C LYS A 38 26.02 5.09 -17.56
N THR A 39 26.61 5.58 -16.47
CA THR A 39 27.47 6.76 -16.45
C THR A 39 28.72 6.39 -15.67
N GLY A 40 29.86 6.17 -16.37
CA GLY A 40 31.05 5.64 -15.75
C GLY A 40 30.82 4.24 -15.18
N SER A 41 30.99 4.07 -13.88
CA SER A 41 30.71 2.84 -13.14
C SER A 41 29.29 2.79 -12.54
N GLN A 42 28.54 3.88 -12.62
CA GLN A 42 27.20 3.97 -12.05
C GLN A 42 26.13 3.48 -13.02
N LEU A 43 25.25 2.62 -12.52
CA LEU A 43 24.15 2.09 -13.29
C LEU A 43 22.83 2.52 -12.67
N GLN A 44 21.94 3.09 -13.47
CA GLN A 44 20.58 3.45 -13.07
C GLN A 44 19.56 2.71 -13.93
N LEU A 45 18.52 2.19 -13.28
CA LEU A 45 17.36 1.58 -13.91
C LEU A 45 16.13 2.42 -13.59
N THR A 46 15.35 2.76 -14.61
CA THR A 46 14.15 3.59 -14.46
C THR A 46 12.97 2.94 -15.17
N THR A 47 11.83 2.90 -14.51
CA THR A 47 10.54 2.53 -15.09
C THR A 47 9.53 3.65 -14.90
N SER A 48 8.50 3.67 -15.72
CA SER A 48 7.44 4.68 -15.65
C SER A 48 6.14 4.13 -16.22
N ASP A 49 5.02 4.64 -15.71
CA ASP A 49 3.70 4.47 -16.31
C ASP A 49 3.03 5.81 -16.63
N LEU A 50 3.80 6.91 -16.62
CA LEU A 50 3.42 8.32 -16.74
C LEU A 50 2.84 8.93 -15.46
N GLU A 51 2.32 8.12 -14.54
CA GLU A 51 1.82 8.56 -13.24
C GLU A 51 2.88 8.38 -12.15
N ILE A 52 3.61 7.27 -12.22
CA ILE A 52 4.66 6.87 -11.28
C ILE A 52 5.95 6.65 -12.05
N GLN A 53 7.06 7.12 -11.50
CA GLN A 53 8.40 6.83 -11.98
C GLN A 53 9.26 6.32 -10.85
N ILE A 54 9.92 5.19 -11.06
CA ILE A 54 10.84 4.59 -10.08
C ILE A 54 12.21 4.48 -10.72
N ARG A 55 13.21 5.04 -10.04
CA ARG A 55 14.62 4.96 -10.43
C ARG A 55 15.42 4.34 -9.30
N THR A 56 16.23 3.34 -9.61
CA THR A 56 17.20 2.77 -8.68
C THR A 56 18.62 2.94 -9.21
N THR A 57 19.54 3.19 -8.30
CA THR A 57 20.97 3.16 -8.58
C THR A 57 21.52 1.86 -8.06
N ALA A 58 22.20 1.11 -8.92
CA ALA A 58 22.71 -0.21 -8.59
C ALA A 58 24.23 -0.25 -8.68
N ALA A 59 24.86 -0.96 -7.74
CA ALA A 59 26.27 -1.27 -7.75
C ALA A 59 26.47 -2.67 -8.33
N LEU A 60 26.42 -2.77 -9.65
CA LEU A 60 26.69 -4.00 -10.41
C LEU A 60 27.98 -3.81 -11.22
N ASP A 61 28.82 -4.82 -11.25
CA ASP A 61 30.05 -4.78 -12.04
C ASP A 61 29.75 -4.66 -13.54
N GLY A 62 30.72 -4.21 -14.29
CA GLY A 62 30.63 -4.04 -15.73
C GLY A 62 31.74 -3.11 -16.22
N ASP A 63 31.75 -2.83 -17.52
CA ASP A 63 32.70 -1.89 -18.10
C ASP A 63 32.35 -0.46 -17.70
N ASP A 64 33.37 0.36 -17.48
CA ASP A 64 33.17 1.79 -17.32
C ASP A 64 32.86 2.45 -18.67
N GLY A 65 31.99 3.46 -18.65
CA GLY A 65 31.64 4.22 -19.83
C GLY A 65 30.18 4.65 -19.82
N ASP A 66 29.82 5.47 -20.80
CA ASP A 66 28.47 6.00 -20.92
C ASP A 66 27.68 5.17 -21.93
N PHE A 67 26.48 4.74 -21.49
CA PHE A 67 25.57 3.95 -22.33
C PHE A 67 24.12 4.12 -21.88
N THR A 68 23.21 4.26 -22.82
CA THR A 68 21.78 4.32 -22.54
C THR A 68 21.01 3.49 -23.54
N THR A 69 19.99 2.79 -23.05
CA THR A 69 19.03 2.06 -23.88
C THR A 69 17.77 1.72 -23.10
N THR A 70 16.78 1.13 -23.77
CA THR A 70 15.62 0.54 -23.11
C THR A 70 15.41 -0.89 -23.61
N VAL A 71 14.92 -1.75 -22.73
CA VAL A 71 14.64 -3.17 -23.04
C VAL A 71 13.39 -3.61 -22.28
N GLY A 72 12.66 -4.58 -22.82
CA GLY A 72 11.46 -5.13 -22.20
C GLY A 72 11.73 -5.63 -20.77
N ALA A 73 11.12 -5.00 -19.78
CA ALA A 73 11.36 -5.32 -18.36
C ALA A 73 10.90 -6.75 -18.02
N ARG A 74 9.71 -7.14 -18.45
CA ARG A 74 9.16 -8.49 -18.16
C ARG A 74 9.93 -9.59 -18.88
N LYS A 75 10.32 -9.36 -20.13
CA LYS A 75 11.13 -10.32 -20.88
C LYS A 75 12.46 -10.57 -20.17
N LEU A 76 13.12 -9.50 -19.76
CA LEU A 76 14.39 -9.59 -19.03
C LEU A 76 14.22 -10.34 -17.71
N ILE A 77 13.15 -10.05 -16.96
CA ILE A 77 12.82 -10.76 -15.71
C ILE A 77 12.55 -12.24 -15.96
N ASP A 78 11.74 -12.57 -16.97
CA ASP A 78 11.39 -13.96 -17.28
C ASP A 78 12.62 -14.78 -17.67
N VAL A 79 13.51 -14.20 -18.46
CA VAL A 79 14.78 -14.84 -18.82
C VAL A 79 15.65 -15.07 -17.59
N LEU A 80 15.81 -14.06 -16.74
CA LEU A 80 16.58 -14.19 -15.49
C LEU A 80 16.01 -15.26 -14.57
N ARG A 81 14.68 -15.32 -14.42
CA ARG A 81 14.03 -16.33 -13.58
C ARG A 81 14.24 -17.76 -14.07
N SER A 82 14.51 -17.95 -15.36
CA SER A 82 14.81 -19.28 -15.92
C SER A 82 16.22 -19.79 -15.61
N MET A 83 17.06 -18.95 -15.01
CA MET A 83 18.45 -19.28 -14.71
C MET A 83 18.64 -19.58 -13.22
N PRO A 84 19.68 -20.37 -12.84
CA PRO A 84 20.02 -20.56 -11.42
C PRO A 84 20.37 -19.24 -10.72
N SER A 85 19.99 -19.12 -9.45
CA SER A 85 20.14 -17.89 -8.67
C SER A 85 21.61 -17.48 -8.41
N ASP A 86 22.51 -18.44 -8.36
CA ASP A 86 23.94 -18.25 -8.10
C ASP A 86 24.77 -18.08 -9.37
N GLN A 87 24.14 -18.23 -10.55
CA GLN A 87 24.83 -18.12 -11.82
C GLN A 87 25.23 -16.68 -12.10
N THR A 88 26.48 -16.46 -12.51
CA THR A 88 26.94 -15.17 -13.01
C THR A 88 26.31 -14.91 -14.39
N VAL A 89 25.67 -13.77 -14.52
CA VAL A 89 25.08 -13.30 -15.78
C VAL A 89 25.73 -11.99 -16.20
N SER A 90 25.79 -11.76 -17.52
CA SER A 90 26.25 -10.49 -18.08
C SER A 90 25.24 -9.97 -19.08
N LEU A 91 25.05 -8.66 -19.09
CA LEU A 91 24.26 -7.95 -20.08
C LEU A 91 25.19 -7.13 -20.93
N GLU A 92 25.25 -7.41 -22.23
CA GLU A 92 26.16 -6.78 -23.15
C GLU A 92 25.42 -5.99 -24.23
N SER A 93 25.94 -4.82 -24.56
CA SER A 93 25.43 -4.04 -25.69
C SER A 93 26.08 -4.54 -27.00
N SER A 94 25.26 -4.69 -28.04
CA SER A 94 25.72 -5.05 -29.38
C SER A 94 24.85 -4.37 -30.41
N GLN A 95 25.34 -3.31 -31.01
CA GLN A 95 24.57 -2.48 -31.94
C GLN A 95 23.25 -2.01 -31.30
N ASN A 96 22.12 -2.36 -31.90
CA ASN A 96 20.79 -1.99 -31.40
C ASN A 96 20.12 -3.11 -30.59
N LYS A 97 20.92 -3.99 -29.96
CA LYS A 97 20.43 -5.14 -29.20
C LYS A 97 21.16 -5.26 -27.88
N LEU A 98 20.53 -5.91 -26.92
CA LEU A 98 21.15 -6.35 -25.69
C LEU A 98 21.25 -7.88 -25.68
N ILE A 99 22.39 -8.38 -25.24
CA ILE A 99 22.66 -9.81 -25.15
C ILE A 99 22.83 -10.17 -23.68
N LEU A 100 21.94 -11.02 -23.18
CA LEU A 100 22.07 -11.59 -21.83
C LEU A 100 22.72 -12.97 -21.94
N LYS A 101 23.86 -13.13 -21.27
CA LYS A 101 24.63 -14.37 -21.21
C LYS A 101 24.66 -14.92 -19.78
N GLY A 102 24.46 -16.21 -19.67
CA GLY A 102 24.63 -16.93 -18.42
C GLY A 102 24.96 -18.39 -18.71
N GLY A 103 26.14 -18.87 -18.21
CA GLY A 103 26.62 -20.21 -18.54
C GLY A 103 26.75 -20.42 -20.03
N LYS A 104 26.03 -21.41 -20.56
CA LYS A 104 25.97 -21.71 -22.01
C LYS A 104 24.77 -21.06 -22.72
N SER A 105 23.95 -20.32 -21.97
CA SER A 105 22.76 -19.69 -22.51
C SER A 105 23.04 -18.27 -22.99
N ARG A 106 22.40 -17.92 -24.11
CA ARG A 106 22.55 -16.60 -24.71
C ARG A 106 21.20 -16.14 -25.22
N PHE A 107 20.77 -14.96 -24.79
CA PHE A 107 19.51 -14.34 -25.20
C PHE A 107 19.77 -13.00 -25.84
N THR A 108 19.25 -12.82 -27.04
CA THR A 108 19.38 -11.56 -27.78
C THR A 108 18.05 -10.82 -27.71
N LEU A 109 18.04 -9.63 -27.10
CA LEU A 109 16.83 -8.84 -26.84
C LEU A 109 16.82 -7.58 -27.69
N GLN A 110 15.65 -7.25 -28.23
CA GLN A 110 15.43 -6.00 -28.93
C GLN A 110 15.39 -4.83 -27.96
N THR A 111 15.88 -3.68 -28.42
CA THR A 111 15.91 -2.44 -27.66
C THR A 111 15.11 -1.36 -28.36
N MET A 112 14.74 -0.33 -27.60
CA MET A 112 14.20 0.92 -28.13
C MET A 112 15.08 2.07 -27.64
N PRO A 113 15.21 3.17 -28.42
CA PRO A 113 16.07 4.29 -28.06
C PRO A 113 15.69 4.91 -26.72
N ALA A 114 16.69 5.23 -25.91
CA ALA A 114 16.48 5.88 -24.62
C ALA A 114 15.83 7.27 -24.74
N GLU A 115 16.09 7.96 -25.84
CA GLU A 115 15.53 9.30 -26.14
C GLU A 115 14.00 9.29 -26.24
N ASP A 116 13.42 8.14 -26.60
CA ASP A 116 11.97 7.98 -26.71
C ASP A 116 11.29 7.63 -25.39
N PHE A 117 12.07 7.37 -24.34
CA PHE A 117 11.53 7.05 -23.01
C PHE A 117 11.05 8.33 -22.32
N PRO A 118 9.73 8.45 -22.00
CA PRO A 118 9.19 9.65 -21.39
C PRO A 118 9.52 9.67 -19.88
N LEU A 119 10.37 10.62 -19.49
CA LEU A 119 10.68 10.86 -18.09
C LEU A 119 9.65 11.80 -17.47
N VAL A 120 9.24 11.54 -16.25
CA VAL A 120 8.39 12.42 -15.46
C VAL A 120 9.21 13.63 -15.06
N GLN A 121 8.73 14.84 -15.38
CA GLN A 121 9.35 16.07 -14.93
C GLN A 121 9.04 16.30 -13.46
N GLU A 122 10.08 16.36 -12.63
CA GLU A 122 9.92 16.65 -11.20
C GLU A 122 9.44 18.08 -10.97
N ALA A 123 8.57 18.25 -9.96
CA ALA A 123 8.13 19.58 -9.55
C ALA A 123 9.31 20.42 -9.06
N ALA A 124 9.26 21.73 -9.32
CA ALA A 124 10.32 22.66 -8.92
C ALA A 124 10.22 23.07 -7.44
N ASN A 125 9.06 22.88 -6.81
CA ASN A 125 8.71 23.48 -5.52
C ASN A 125 8.27 22.41 -4.49
N PHE A 126 9.06 21.37 -4.31
CA PHE A 126 8.82 20.43 -3.22
C PHE A 126 8.95 21.14 -1.86
N GLY A 127 8.03 20.82 -0.95
CA GLY A 127 8.11 21.25 0.43
C GLY A 127 9.28 20.64 1.19
N PRO A 128 9.43 20.96 2.48
CA PRO A 128 10.52 20.42 3.28
C PRO A 128 10.43 18.89 3.39
N ALA A 129 11.59 18.25 3.40
CA ALA A 129 11.70 16.82 3.56
C ALA A 129 11.40 16.40 5.00
N PHE A 130 10.76 15.26 5.15
CA PHE A 130 10.59 14.59 6.43
C PHE A 130 10.74 13.09 6.26
N SER A 131 11.07 12.40 7.34
CA SER A 131 11.38 10.98 7.27
C SER A 131 10.74 10.21 8.41
N VAL A 132 10.45 8.95 8.12
CA VAL A 132 10.11 7.93 9.12
C VAL A 132 10.90 6.66 8.77
N PRO A 133 11.10 5.72 9.71
CA PRO A 133 11.61 4.41 9.35
C PRO A 133 10.70 3.71 8.33
N GLN A 134 11.28 2.95 7.42
CA GLN A 134 10.49 2.19 6.42
C GLN A 134 9.43 1.32 7.07
N LYS A 135 9.78 0.63 8.13
CA LYS A 135 8.86 -0.21 8.91
C LYS A 135 7.64 0.58 9.39
N VAL A 136 7.85 1.79 9.88
CA VAL A 136 6.76 2.66 10.37
C VAL A 136 5.79 3.01 9.26
N LEU A 137 6.30 3.45 8.10
CA LEU A 137 5.42 3.78 6.97
C LEU A 137 4.69 2.56 6.45
N LYS A 138 5.37 1.43 6.35
CA LYS A 138 4.75 0.16 5.95
C LYS A 138 3.59 -0.23 6.87
N ASP A 139 3.78 -0.14 8.18
CA ASP A 139 2.75 -0.42 9.17
C ASP A 139 1.58 0.55 9.06
N LEU A 140 1.84 1.84 8.90
CA LEU A 140 0.79 2.85 8.69
C LEU A 140 -0.05 2.55 7.44
N LEU A 141 0.61 2.24 6.33
CA LEU A 141 -0.08 1.89 5.08
C LEU A 141 -0.95 0.64 5.26
N ASN A 142 -0.44 -0.38 5.91
CA ASN A 142 -1.17 -1.63 6.14
C ASN A 142 -2.38 -1.44 7.06
N GLN A 143 -2.32 -0.49 7.97
CA GLN A 143 -3.41 -0.20 8.91
C GLN A 143 -4.60 0.51 8.26
N VAL A 144 -4.42 1.16 7.12
CA VAL A 144 -5.49 1.95 6.49
C VAL A 144 -5.80 1.57 5.04
N SER A 145 -4.87 0.96 4.31
CA SER A 145 -4.99 0.76 2.86
C SER A 145 -6.22 -0.04 2.44
N PHE A 146 -6.65 -1.02 3.22
CA PHE A 146 -7.84 -1.83 2.94
C PHE A 146 -9.13 -1.01 2.93
N ALA A 147 -9.15 0.16 3.56
CA ALA A 147 -10.30 1.06 3.61
C ALA A 147 -10.40 2.00 2.39
N MET A 148 -9.41 2.00 1.49
CA MET A 148 -9.51 2.79 0.25
C MET A 148 -10.67 2.30 -0.62
N ALA A 149 -11.31 3.23 -1.32
CA ALA A 149 -12.24 2.88 -2.39
C ALA A 149 -11.50 2.27 -3.58
N VAL A 150 -12.24 1.49 -4.38
CA VAL A 150 -11.74 0.89 -5.62
C VAL A 150 -12.67 1.31 -6.75
N HIS A 151 -12.14 2.05 -7.70
CA HIS A 151 -12.89 2.55 -8.85
C HIS A 151 -14.17 3.33 -8.49
N ASP A 152 -14.12 4.10 -7.41
CA ASP A 152 -15.22 5.00 -7.04
C ASP A 152 -15.20 6.23 -7.97
N ILE A 153 -16.38 6.71 -8.33
CA ILE A 153 -16.52 7.95 -9.12
C ILE A 153 -15.98 9.18 -8.37
N ARG A 154 -16.00 9.12 -7.05
CA ARG A 154 -15.30 10.08 -6.18
C ARG A 154 -13.82 9.70 -6.14
N TYR A 155 -13.09 10.06 -7.18
CA TYR A 155 -11.71 9.63 -7.43
C TYR A 155 -10.75 9.93 -6.27
N TYR A 156 -11.02 10.97 -5.47
CA TYR A 156 -10.23 11.31 -4.29
C TYR A 156 -10.32 10.26 -3.16
N LEU A 157 -11.26 9.31 -3.23
CA LEU A 157 -11.35 8.17 -2.32
C LEU A 157 -10.53 6.95 -2.76
N ASN A 158 -10.06 6.93 -4.01
CA ASN A 158 -9.24 5.84 -4.54
C ASN A 158 -7.75 6.02 -4.18
N GLY A 159 -7.47 6.33 -2.94
CA GLY A 159 -6.12 6.59 -2.45
C GLY A 159 -6.09 6.81 -0.94
N ILE A 160 -4.94 7.25 -0.45
CA ILE A 160 -4.74 7.56 0.97
C ILE A 160 -4.38 9.04 1.12
N LEU A 161 -5.06 9.71 2.04
CA LEU A 161 -4.69 11.04 2.50
C LEU A 161 -3.48 10.95 3.43
N PHE A 162 -2.43 11.71 3.12
CA PHE A 162 -1.29 11.95 3.99
C PHE A 162 -1.35 13.36 4.52
N VAL A 163 -1.31 13.51 5.84
CA VAL A 163 -1.23 14.80 6.53
C VAL A 163 0.03 14.82 7.37
N ALA A 164 0.98 15.66 7.00
CA ALA A 164 2.15 15.96 7.83
C ALA A 164 1.94 17.32 8.48
N GLU A 165 1.94 17.40 9.80
CA GLU A 165 1.71 18.63 10.53
C GLU A 165 2.37 18.58 11.90
N GLY A 166 3.21 19.60 12.21
CA GLY A 166 3.97 19.60 13.44
C GLY A 166 4.90 18.39 13.50
N ARG A 167 4.78 17.58 14.54
CA ARG A 167 5.54 16.34 14.73
C ARG A 167 4.70 15.09 14.43
N GLN A 168 3.67 15.20 13.62
CA GLN A 168 2.76 14.10 13.37
C GLN A 168 2.56 13.84 11.88
N LEU A 169 2.58 12.56 11.51
CA LEU A 169 2.15 12.06 10.21
C LEU A 169 0.87 11.26 10.41
N THR A 170 -0.18 11.63 9.69
CA THR A 170 -1.49 10.97 9.72
C THR A 170 -1.82 10.44 8.35
N LEU A 171 -2.22 9.17 8.27
CA LEU A 171 -2.74 8.54 7.08
C LEU A 171 -4.22 8.23 7.27
N VAL A 172 -5.04 8.54 6.27
CA VAL A 172 -6.49 8.30 6.30
C VAL A 172 -6.94 7.70 4.98
N ALA A 173 -7.75 6.65 5.07
CA ALA A 173 -8.41 6.06 3.91
C ALA A 173 -9.89 5.83 4.22
N THR A 174 -10.76 6.03 3.22
CA THR A 174 -12.20 5.79 3.35
C THR A 174 -12.82 5.46 1.99
N ASP A 175 -13.87 4.66 2.00
CA ASP A 175 -14.70 4.38 0.82
C ASP A 175 -16.13 4.93 0.96
N GLY A 176 -16.37 5.73 2.01
CA GLY A 176 -17.69 6.28 2.34
C GLY A 176 -18.51 5.41 3.28
N HIS A 177 -18.10 4.16 3.53
CA HIS A 177 -18.78 3.22 4.43
C HIS A 177 -17.96 2.90 5.67
N ARG A 178 -16.66 3.04 5.57
CA ARG A 178 -15.69 2.82 6.65
C ARG A 178 -14.52 3.76 6.47
N LEU A 179 -13.79 4.01 7.53
CA LEU A 179 -12.64 4.91 7.54
C LEU A 179 -11.55 4.36 8.45
N GLY A 180 -10.33 4.28 7.95
CA GLY A 180 -9.14 3.97 8.73
C GLY A 180 -8.26 5.19 8.91
N LEU A 181 -7.77 5.40 10.11
CA LEU A 181 -6.82 6.45 10.45
C LEU A 181 -5.68 5.86 11.26
N ALA A 182 -4.46 6.15 10.85
CA ALA A 182 -3.25 5.76 11.59
C ALA A 182 -2.27 6.91 11.66
N GLN A 183 -1.56 7.02 12.78
CA GLN A 183 -0.66 8.13 13.06
C GLN A 183 0.69 7.63 13.56
N SER A 184 1.73 8.41 13.27
CA SER A 184 3.05 8.24 13.85
C SER A 184 3.70 9.58 14.10
N GLN A 185 4.67 9.61 15.01
CA GLN A 185 5.43 10.83 15.31
C GLN A 185 6.57 11.02 14.30
N LEU A 186 6.84 12.28 13.97
CA LEU A 186 7.99 12.72 13.23
C LEU A 186 9.07 13.22 14.19
N GLU A 187 10.34 13.05 13.81
CA GLU A 187 11.46 13.52 14.63
C GLU A 187 11.59 15.06 14.62
N ALA A 188 11.19 15.71 13.52
CA ALA A 188 11.25 17.15 13.35
C ALA A 188 9.86 17.73 13.08
N GLU A 189 9.68 18.99 13.44
CA GLU A 189 8.46 19.73 13.10
C GLU A 189 8.44 20.10 11.63
N VAL A 190 7.28 19.95 11.00
CA VAL A 190 7.04 20.34 9.61
C VAL A 190 5.79 21.20 9.51
N PRO A 191 5.75 22.15 8.55
CA PRO A 191 4.52 22.87 8.25
C PRO A 191 3.47 21.93 7.70
N LYS A 192 2.21 22.27 7.86
CA LYS A 192 1.09 21.44 7.40
C LYS A 192 1.17 21.21 5.89
N GLN A 193 1.17 19.93 5.50
CA GLN A 193 1.11 19.47 4.13
C GLN A 193 0.09 18.35 4.01
N GLU A 194 -0.82 18.45 3.07
CA GLU A 194 -1.83 17.44 2.79
C GLU A 194 -1.76 17.00 1.33
N VAL A 195 -1.69 15.71 1.10
CA VAL A 195 -1.69 15.13 -0.24
C VAL A 195 -2.49 13.83 -0.26
N ILE A 196 -3.01 13.47 -1.43
CA ILE A 196 -3.68 12.17 -1.64
C ILE A 196 -2.81 11.34 -2.58
N LEU A 197 -2.29 10.22 -2.08
CA LEU A 197 -1.55 9.25 -2.89
C LEU A 197 -2.52 8.32 -3.60
N PRO A 198 -2.35 8.11 -4.91
CA PRO A 198 -3.18 7.18 -5.66
C PRO A 198 -3.03 5.74 -5.16
N ARG A 199 -4.06 4.94 -5.35
CA ARG A 199 -4.08 3.53 -4.96
C ARG A 199 -2.89 2.75 -5.51
N LYS A 200 -2.56 2.89 -6.79
CA LYS A 200 -1.41 2.18 -7.40
C LYS A 200 -0.10 2.53 -6.70
N THR A 201 0.10 3.80 -6.36
CA THR A 201 1.27 4.27 -5.61
C THR A 201 1.34 3.63 -4.22
N VAL A 202 0.21 3.58 -3.51
CA VAL A 202 0.13 2.96 -2.18
C VAL A 202 0.52 1.48 -2.25
N LEU A 203 -0.05 0.74 -3.18
CA LEU A 203 0.23 -0.70 -3.34
C LEU A 203 1.71 -0.95 -3.70
N GLU A 204 2.30 -0.12 -4.51
CA GLU A 204 3.71 -0.23 -4.89
C GLU A 204 4.64 0.09 -3.70
N LEU A 205 4.34 1.13 -2.93
CA LEU A 205 5.09 1.43 -1.71
C LEU A 205 5.02 0.28 -0.71
N GLN A 206 3.84 -0.31 -0.51
CA GLN A 206 3.69 -1.47 0.38
C GLN A 206 4.55 -2.66 -0.07
N ARG A 207 4.69 -2.87 -1.37
CA ARG A 207 5.53 -3.92 -1.93
C ARG A 207 7.02 -3.65 -1.73
N LEU A 208 7.46 -2.40 -1.85
CA LEU A 208 8.87 -2.01 -1.82
C LEU A 208 9.41 -1.79 -0.41
N LEU A 209 8.57 -1.32 0.52
CA LEU A 209 9.00 -1.04 1.88
C LEU A 209 9.36 -2.31 2.64
N LYS A 210 10.43 -2.24 3.43
CA LYS A 210 10.96 -3.34 4.23
C LYS A 210 10.65 -3.15 5.70
N ASP A 211 10.70 -4.23 6.47
CA ASP A 211 10.59 -4.21 7.93
C ASP A 211 11.93 -3.80 8.57
N GLU A 212 12.44 -2.65 8.19
CA GLU A 212 13.73 -2.11 8.60
C GLU A 212 13.59 -0.70 9.16
N ASP A 213 14.53 -0.29 10.01
CA ASP A 213 14.56 1.06 10.59
C ASP A 213 15.23 2.09 9.68
N THR A 214 15.74 1.69 8.52
CA THR A 214 16.31 2.62 7.54
C THR A 214 15.25 3.62 7.08
N PRO A 215 15.61 4.92 6.96
CA PRO A 215 14.62 5.95 6.71
C PRO A 215 14.09 5.94 5.28
N ILE A 216 12.83 6.32 5.14
CA ILE A 216 12.24 6.79 3.89
C ILE A 216 12.01 8.29 4.00
N GLU A 217 12.63 9.05 3.11
CA GLU A 217 12.43 10.48 3.01
C GLU A 217 11.24 10.79 2.10
N MET A 218 10.41 11.72 2.53
CA MET A 218 9.23 12.16 1.80
C MET A 218 9.28 13.66 1.55
N ARG A 219 8.88 14.07 0.35
CA ARG A 219 8.67 15.47 -0.03
C ARG A 219 7.40 15.60 -0.83
N PHE A 220 6.61 16.62 -0.53
CA PHE A 220 5.36 16.89 -1.21
C PHE A 220 5.41 18.22 -1.97
N ALA A 221 4.85 18.20 -3.17
CA ALA A 221 4.52 19.38 -3.95
C ALA A 221 3.00 19.42 -4.19
N GLY A 222 2.49 20.42 -4.88
CA GLY A 222 1.05 20.52 -5.12
C GLY A 222 0.46 19.37 -5.93
N ASN A 223 1.26 18.80 -6.85
CA ASN A 223 0.81 17.77 -7.80
C ASN A 223 1.68 16.50 -7.79
N GLN A 224 2.71 16.44 -6.97
CA GLN A 224 3.64 15.32 -6.90
C GLN A 224 4.08 15.03 -5.47
N ALA A 225 4.42 13.76 -5.23
CA ALA A 225 5.17 13.34 -4.05
C ALA A 225 6.44 12.61 -4.49
N LYS A 226 7.49 12.77 -3.70
CA LYS A 226 8.78 12.11 -3.92
C LYS A 226 9.19 11.35 -2.68
N PHE A 227 9.56 10.09 -2.88
CA PHE A 227 10.04 9.19 -1.84
C PHE A 227 11.46 8.75 -2.18
N SER A 228 12.36 8.81 -1.20
CA SER A 228 13.75 8.39 -1.38
C SER A 228 14.13 7.40 -0.29
N PHE A 229 14.53 6.21 -0.67
CA PHE A 229 14.93 5.13 0.24
C PHE A 229 15.70 4.04 -0.50
N ASP A 230 16.67 3.41 0.16
CA ASP A 230 17.46 2.28 -0.38
C ASP A 230 18.08 2.52 -1.76
N GLY A 231 18.54 3.74 -2.04
CA GLY A 231 19.08 4.10 -3.35
C GLY A 231 18.03 4.26 -4.45
N MET A 232 16.75 4.18 -4.10
CA MET A 232 15.64 4.43 -5.00
C MET A 232 15.09 5.85 -4.86
N GLU A 233 14.65 6.40 -5.97
CA GLU A 233 13.81 7.60 -6.02
C GLU A 233 12.49 7.22 -6.68
N PHE A 234 11.42 7.54 -5.97
CA PHE A 234 10.06 7.21 -6.37
C PHE A 234 9.27 8.52 -6.47
N VAL A 235 8.87 8.89 -7.67
CA VAL A 235 8.08 10.10 -7.93
C VAL A 235 6.70 9.69 -8.40
N THR A 236 5.67 10.26 -7.81
CA THR A 236 4.27 9.96 -8.17
C THR A 236 3.47 11.24 -8.36
N LYS A 237 2.56 11.22 -9.32
CA LYS A 237 1.49 12.22 -9.38
C LYS A 237 0.53 11.98 -8.23
N LEU A 238 -0.08 13.06 -7.77
CA LEU A 238 -1.07 13.04 -6.68
C LEU A 238 -2.49 13.05 -7.26
N VAL A 239 -3.44 12.56 -6.46
CA VAL A 239 -4.85 12.68 -6.78
C VAL A 239 -5.30 14.10 -6.46
N GLU A 240 -5.90 14.76 -7.43
CA GLU A 240 -6.53 16.07 -7.22
C GLU A 240 -7.88 15.89 -6.54
N GLY A 241 -8.29 16.93 -5.80
CA GLY A 241 -9.59 16.96 -5.13
C GLY A 241 -9.46 17.17 -3.63
N LYS A 242 -10.60 17.28 -2.99
CA LYS A 242 -10.68 17.51 -1.55
C LYS A 242 -11.12 16.25 -0.85
N PHE A 243 -10.24 15.72 -0.01
CA PHE A 243 -10.59 14.57 0.84
C PHE A 243 -11.63 14.99 1.88
N PRO A 244 -12.59 14.11 2.23
CA PRO A 244 -13.60 14.43 3.26
C PRO A 244 -12.98 14.81 4.59
N ASP A 245 -13.66 15.68 5.35
CA ASP A 245 -13.24 16.03 6.69
C ASP A 245 -13.42 14.86 7.64
N TYR A 246 -12.35 14.10 7.82
CA TYR A 246 -12.34 12.87 8.62
C TYR A 246 -12.62 13.12 10.11
N ASN A 247 -12.30 14.31 10.62
CA ASN A 247 -12.56 14.66 12.02
C ASN A 247 -14.05 14.71 12.34
N ARG A 248 -14.87 14.99 11.34
CA ARG A 248 -16.35 14.98 11.49
C ARG A 248 -16.95 13.59 11.47
N VAL A 249 -16.26 12.65 10.83
CA VAL A 249 -16.73 11.27 10.67
C VAL A 249 -16.42 10.44 11.92
N ILE A 250 -15.29 10.69 12.58
CA ILE A 250 -14.85 9.93 13.74
C ILE A 250 -15.76 10.23 14.94
N PRO A 251 -16.46 9.20 15.48
CA PRO A 251 -17.30 9.39 16.64
C PRO A 251 -16.51 9.82 17.87
N LYS A 252 -17.12 10.63 18.70
CA LYS A 252 -16.53 11.09 19.96
C LYS A 252 -17.49 10.79 21.10
N ASN A 253 -16.94 10.38 22.24
CA ASN A 253 -17.71 10.21 23.48
C ASN A 253 -18.79 9.12 23.42
N HIS A 254 -18.58 8.04 22.70
CA HIS A 254 -19.44 6.87 22.78
C HIS A 254 -19.39 6.29 24.21
N LYS A 255 -20.56 5.95 24.76
CA LYS A 255 -20.69 5.53 26.16
C LYS A 255 -20.49 4.04 26.38
N ASN A 256 -20.77 3.22 25.36
CA ASN A 256 -20.72 1.77 25.49
C ASN A 256 -19.43 1.25 24.90
N ILE A 257 -18.56 0.70 25.74
CA ILE A 257 -17.22 0.29 25.37
C ILE A 257 -17.06 -1.19 25.69
N ILE A 258 -16.64 -1.98 24.70
CA ILE A 258 -16.32 -3.39 24.87
C ILE A 258 -14.85 -3.61 24.51
N THR A 259 -14.17 -4.42 25.31
CA THR A 259 -12.82 -4.89 24.99
C THR A 259 -12.89 -6.38 24.66
N LEU A 260 -12.36 -6.75 23.52
CA LEU A 260 -12.46 -8.10 22.96
C LEU A 260 -11.07 -8.64 22.61
N GLY A 261 -10.91 -9.96 22.69
CA GLY A 261 -9.80 -10.64 22.04
C GLY A 261 -9.93 -10.51 20.52
N ARG A 262 -8.91 -9.96 19.87
CA ARG A 262 -8.92 -9.72 18.43
C ARG A 262 -9.11 -11.01 17.63
N VAL A 263 -8.30 -12.04 17.90
CA VAL A 263 -8.35 -13.33 17.18
C VAL A 263 -9.68 -14.04 17.39
N ALA A 264 -10.20 -14.02 18.60
CA ALA A 264 -11.49 -14.65 18.92
C ALA A 264 -12.64 -13.95 18.17
N PHE A 265 -12.64 -12.62 18.15
CA PHE A 265 -13.65 -11.85 17.43
C PHE A 265 -13.54 -12.05 15.92
N LEU A 266 -12.32 -11.97 15.38
CA LEU A 266 -12.07 -12.22 13.95
C LEU A 266 -12.55 -13.62 13.53
N SER A 267 -12.22 -14.65 14.28
CA SER A 267 -12.63 -16.02 13.98
C SER A 267 -14.14 -16.19 14.03
N SER A 268 -14.81 -15.56 15.00
CA SER A 268 -16.27 -15.57 15.10
C SER A 268 -16.94 -14.93 13.88
N LEU A 269 -16.43 -13.77 13.45
CA LEU A 269 -16.91 -13.08 12.26
C LEU A 269 -16.66 -13.92 10.98
N GLN A 270 -15.51 -14.54 10.85
CA GLN A 270 -15.21 -15.42 9.71
C GLN A 270 -16.14 -16.62 9.63
N ARG A 271 -16.48 -17.24 10.77
CA ARG A 271 -17.45 -18.32 10.82
C ARG A 271 -18.85 -17.87 10.41
N THR A 272 -19.33 -16.78 10.99
CA THR A 272 -20.68 -16.27 10.71
C THR A 272 -20.80 -15.69 9.30
N ALA A 273 -19.70 -15.22 8.73
CA ALA A 273 -19.65 -14.70 7.34
C ALA A 273 -20.02 -15.79 6.30
N ILE A 274 -19.83 -17.07 6.63
CA ILE A 274 -20.11 -18.18 5.70
C ILE A 274 -21.58 -18.20 5.28
N LEU A 275 -22.48 -17.86 6.20
CA LEU A 275 -23.92 -17.88 5.94
C LEU A 275 -24.53 -16.47 5.83
N THR A 276 -23.77 -15.51 5.34
CA THR A 276 -24.29 -14.19 5.00
C THR A 276 -24.86 -14.18 3.58
N SER A 277 -25.72 -13.21 3.28
CA SER A 277 -26.12 -12.92 1.90
C SER A 277 -24.91 -12.46 1.09
N GLU A 278 -24.70 -13.06 -0.08
CA GLU A 278 -23.60 -12.68 -0.99
C GLU A 278 -23.61 -11.20 -1.38
N LYS A 279 -24.82 -10.64 -1.51
CA LYS A 279 -25.00 -9.25 -1.94
C LYS A 279 -24.72 -8.25 -0.82
N PHE A 280 -25.18 -8.52 0.40
CA PHE A 280 -25.17 -7.54 1.49
C PHE A 280 -24.13 -7.83 2.56
N LYS A 281 -23.74 -9.10 2.73
CA LYS A 281 -22.74 -9.55 3.72
C LYS A 281 -23.02 -9.02 5.13
N GLY A 282 -24.30 -8.94 5.51
CA GLY A 282 -24.70 -8.40 6.79
C GLY A 282 -24.52 -9.36 7.95
N VAL A 283 -24.05 -8.83 9.06
CA VAL A 283 -23.96 -9.53 10.33
C VAL A 283 -24.60 -8.66 11.41
N ARG A 284 -25.30 -9.30 12.35
CA ARG A 284 -25.86 -8.62 13.54
C ARG A 284 -24.99 -8.90 14.74
N LEU A 285 -24.64 -7.85 15.45
CA LEU A 285 -24.03 -7.92 16.77
C LEU A 285 -25.08 -7.58 17.81
N ASN A 286 -25.33 -8.51 18.74
CA ASN A 286 -26.14 -8.27 19.91
C ASN A 286 -25.21 -8.26 21.13
N ILE A 287 -25.13 -7.11 21.78
CA ILE A 287 -24.26 -6.85 22.91
C ILE A 287 -25.12 -6.71 24.13
N GLU A 288 -24.95 -7.61 25.07
CA GLU A 288 -25.63 -7.59 26.38
C GLU A 288 -24.63 -7.85 27.49
N PRO A 289 -24.99 -7.62 28.77
CA PRO A 289 -24.05 -7.88 29.88
C PRO A 289 -23.46 -9.28 29.80
N GLY A 290 -22.14 -9.35 29.72
CA GLY A 290 -21.36 -10.60 29.70
C GLY A 290 -21.29 -11.34 28.36
N THR A 291 -22.05 -10.95 27.31
CA THR A 291 -22.14 -11.74 26.09
C THR A 291 -22.22 -10.85 24.84
N LEU A 292 -21.42 -11.21 23.84
CA LEU A 292 -21.57 -10.73 22.47
C LEU A 292 -22.09 -11.87 21.60
N ARG A 293 -23.25 -11.70 21.01
CA ARG A 293 -23.81 -12.63 20.04
C ARG A 293 -23.61 -12.10 18.63
N VAL A 294 -23.05 -12.95 17.75
CA VAL A 294 -22.81 -12.64 16.34
C VAL A 294 -23.74 -13.54 15.53
N ALA A 295 -24.58 -12.96 14.70
CA ALA A 295 -25.58 -13.71 13.94
C ALA A 295 -25.62 -13.27 12.48
N SER A 296 -25.84 -14.22 11.58
CA SER A 296 -26.05 -13.97 10.16
C SER A 296 -27.15 -14.88 9.61
N ASN A 297 -27.72 -14.48 8.47
CA ASN A 297 -28.61 -15.32 7.69
C ASN A 297 -28.45 -15.00 6.19
N ASN A 298 -28.93 -15.92 5.36
CA ASN A 298 -28.90 -15.78 3.91
C ASN A 298 -30.30 -15.90 3.28
N ALA A 299 -30.35 -15.80 1.96
CA ALA A 299 -31.61 -15.88 1.21
C ALA A 299 -32.25 -17.29 1.26
N GLU A 300 -31.46 -18.33 1.50
CA GLU A 300 -31.90 -19.71 1.65
C GLU A 300 -32.44 -20.02 3.05
N GLN A 301 -32.56 -18.99 3.92
CA GLN A 301 -33.00 -19.13 5.31
C GLN A 301 -32.06 -19.97 6.19
N GLU A 302 -30.80 -20.06 5.81
CA GLU A 302 -29.77 -20.61 6.66
C GLU A 302 -29.27 -19.57 7.65
N GLU A 303 -28.90 -20.01 8.84
CA GLU A 303 -28.50 -19.12 9.94
C GLU A 303 -27.19 -19.59 10.56
N ALA A 304 -26.38 -18.61 10.98
CA ALA A 304 -25.24 -18.83 11.85
C ALA A 304 -25.36 -17.97 13.09
N VAL A 305 -25.07 -18.54 14.24
CA VAL A 305 -25.01 -17.82 15.52
C VAL A 305 -23.76 -18.26 16.26
N ASP A 306 -23.00 -17.30 16.75
CA ASP A 306 -21.83 -17.54 17.57
C ASP A 306 -21.86 -16.59 18.77
N GLU A 307 -21.25 -17.00 19.88
CA GLU A 307 -21.24 -16.21 21.12
C GLU A 307 -19.82 -16.08 21.66
N LEU A 308 -19.52 -14.90 22.17
CA LEU A 308 -18.28 -14.58 22.84
C LEU A 308 -18.59 -14.03 24.23
N ASP A 309 -17.80 -14.46 25.23
CA ASP A 309 -17.83 -13.86 26.54
C ASP A 309 -17.12 -12.51 26.51
N ILE A 310 -17.77 -11.48 27.07
CA ILE A 310 -17.22 -10.14 27.15
C ILE A 310 -17.37 -9.57 28.55
N ASP A 311 -16.48 -8.68 28.94
CA ASP A 311 -16.59 -7.88 30.14
C ASP A 311 -17.33 -6.59 29.82
N TYR A 312 -18.67 -6.67 29.91
CA TYR A 312 -19.57 -5.56 29.59
C TYR A 312 -20.76 -5.59 30.54
N ALA A 313 -21.11 -4.42 31.07
CA ALA A 313 -22.22 -4.26 31.98
C ALA A 313 -23.16 -3.10 31.58
N GLY A 314 -23.03 -2.60 30.35
CA GLY A 314 -23.85 -1.51 29.84
C GLY A 314 -25.19 -1.96 29.28
N GLU A 315 -25.84 -1.06 28.56
CA GLU A 315 -27.13 -1.29 27.93
C GLU A 315 -27.03 -2.32 26.81
N GLU A 316 -28.10 -3.03 26.56
CA GLU A 316 -28.20 -3.93 25.40
C GLU A 316 -28.24 -3.11 24.10
N ILE A 317 -27.39 -3.50 23.14
CA ILE A 317 -27.30 -2.87 21.83
C ILE A 317 -27.37 -3.96 20.78
N GLU A 318 -28.25 -3.79 19.81
CA GLU A 318 -28.28 -4.60 18.58
C GLU A 318 -27.92 -3.69 17.40
N ILE A 319 -26.89 -4.08 16.65
CA ILE A 319 -26.38 -3.29 15.54
C ILE A 319 -25.92 -4.19 14.39
N GLY A 320 -26.21 -3.79 13.15
CA GLY A 320 -25.81 -4.51 11.95
C GLY A 320 -24.61 -3.88 11.27
N PHE A 321 -23.75 -4.73 10.69
CA PHE A 321 -22.59 -4.30 9.92
C PHE A 321 -22.39 -5.17 8.69
N ASN A 322 -21.72 -4.62 7.70
CA ASN A 322 -21.08 -5.44 6.67
C ASN A 322 -19.91 -6.19 7.33
N VAL A 323 -20.00 -7.51 7.35
CA VAL A 323 -19.00 -8.37 8.03
C VAL A 323 -17.60 -8.19 7.47
N THR A 324 -17.48 -7.93 6.16
CA THR A 324 -16.20 -7.72 5.49
C THR A 324 -15.46 -6.52 6.07
N TYR A 325 -16.17 -5.44 6.39
CA TYR A 325 -15.55 -4.24 6.95
C TYR A 325 -14.96 -4.48 8.34
N LEU A 326 -15.58 -5.31 9.16
CA LEU A 326 -15.03 -5.71 10.46
C LEU A 326 -13.86 -6.68 10.31
N ILE A 327 -13.99 -7.67 9.45
CA ILE A 327 -12.93 -8.65 9.17
C ILE A 327 -11.67 -7.95 8.64
N ASP A 328 -11.80 -7.04 7.69
CA ASP A 328 -10.68 -6.32 7.09
C ASP A 328 -9.88 -5.56 8.16
N ALA A 329 -10.55 -4.87 9.06
CA ALA A 329 -9.89 -4.13 10.13
C ALA A 329 -9.14 -5.08 11.08
N LEU A 330 -9.82 -6.12 11.57
CA LEU A 330 -9.25 -7.06 12.54
C LEU A 330 -8.11 -7.89 11.94
N ALA A 331 -8.20 -8.26 10.67
CA ALA A 331 -7.16 -9.02 9.98
C ALA A 331 -5.88 -8.20 9.72
N ASN A 332 -5.98 -6.88 9.71
CA ASN A 332 -4.85 -5.98 9.50
C ASN A 332 -4.30 -5.35 10.80
N MET A 333 -4.69 -5.89 11.94
CA MET A 333 -4.15 -5.55 13.25
C MET A 333 -3.27 -6.69 13.77
N ASP A 334 -2.28 -6.34 14.59
CA ASP A 334 -1.37 -7.33 15.20
C ASP A 334 -1.58 -7.48 16.71
N GLN A 335 -2.35 -6.61 17.32
CA GLN A 335 -2.56 -6.57 18.78
C GLN A 335 -3.50 -7.70 19.23
N ASP A 336 -3.32 -8.15 20.48
CA ASP A 336 -4.15 -9.22 21.05
C ASP A 336 -5.57 -8.76 21.37
N MET A 337 -5.74 -7.49 21.72
CA MET A 337 -7.01 -6.93 22.17
C MET A 337 -7.45 -5.79 21.25
N VAL A 338 -8.74 -5.68 21.06
CA VAL A 338 -9.41 -4.59 20.33
C VAL A 338 -10.52 -4.02 21.19
N LYS A 339 -10.74 -2.72 21.05
CA LYS A 339 -11.77 -1.98 21.77
C LYS A 339 -12.81 -1.51 20.76
N MET A 340 -14.08 -1.75 21.05
CA MET A 340 -15.19 -1.28 20.21
C MET A 340 -16.07 -0.33 21.03
N GLU A 341 -16.27 0.87 20.48
CA GLU A 341 -17.04 1.93 21.10
C GLU A 341 -18.33 2.15 20.32
N LEU A 342 -19.46 2.11 21.00
CA LEU A 342 -20.80 2.12 20.41
C LEU A 342 -21.70 3.13 21.13
N ALA A 343 -22.62 3.71 20.39
CA ALA A 343 -23.70 4.55 20.95
C ALA A 343 -25.06 3.85 20.86
N ASP A 344 -25.51 3.55 19.66
CA ASP A 344 -26.82 2.95 19.39
C ASP A 344 -26.77 2.17 18.05
N SER A 345 -27.91 1.63 17.65
CA SER A 345 -28.03 0.82 16.42
C SER A 345 -27.90 1.62 15.11
N ASN A 346 -27.91 2.95 15.18
CA ASN A 346 -27.91 3.82 13.99
C ASN A 346 -26.62 4.66 13.87
N SER A 347 -25.76 4.62 14.85
CA SER A 347 -24.52 5.40 14.89
C SER A 347 -23.31 4.56 14.54
N SER A 348 -22.33 5.16 13.88
CA SER A 348 -21.09 4.47 13.51
C SER A 348 -20.37 3.96 14.76
N ALA A 349 -19.78 2.77 14.63
CA ALA A 349 -18.90 2.20 15.65
C ALA A 349 -17.46 2.66 15.43
N LEU A 350 -16.73 2.76 16.53
CA LEU A 350 -15.31 3.09 16.53
C LEU A 350 -14.52 1.90 17.09
N LEU A 351 -13.60 1.36 16.29
CA LEU A 351 -12.62 0.36 16.74
C LEU A 351 -11.30 1.05 17.03
N THR A 352 -10.75 0.76 18.19
CA THR A 352 -9.45 1.27 18.64
C THR A 352 -8.65 0.15 19.28
N ILE A 353 -7.39 0.45 19.58
CA ILE A 353 -6.50 -0.45 20.30
C ILE A 353 -6.38 0.05 21.73
N PRO A 354 -6.56 -0.80 22.77
CA PRO A 354 -6.38 -0.38 24.16
C PRO A 354 -5.01 0.26 24.37
N ASP A 355 -4.98 1.37 25.10
CA ASP A 355 -3.78 2.13 25.44
C ASP A 355 -2.97 2.64 24.22
N ASN A 356 -3.60 2.72 23.06
CA ASN A 356 -2.97 3.21 21.82
C ASN A 356 -3.93 4.15 21.10
N ALA A 357 -3.63 5.43 21.10
CA ALA A 357 -4.44 6.47 20.47
C ALA A 357 -4.07 6.70 18.99
N THR A 358 -3.12 5.94 18.44
CA THR A 358 -2.60 6.19 17.08
C THR A 358 -3.40 5.52 15.97
N PHE A 359 -4.33 4.64 16.32
CA PHE A 359 -5.18 3.93 15.35
C PHE A 359 -6.66 4.16 15.69
N LYS A 360 -7.44 4.44 14.64
CA LYS A 360 -8.89 4.54 14.72
C LYS A 360 -9.51 3.95 13.47
N TYR A 361 -10.57 3.18 13.64
CA TYR A 361 -11.33 2.64 12.53
C TYR A 361 -12.82 2.86 12.76
N VAL A 362 -13.47 3.51 11.81
CA VAL A 362 -14.89 3.83 11.87
C VAL A 362 -15.65 2.95 10.89
N VAL A 363 -16.73 2.34 11.34
CA VAL A 363 -17.62 1.54 10.49
C VAL A 363 -19.03 2.06 10.61
N MET A 364 -19.64 2.39 9.48
CA MET A 364 -21.05 2.75 9.44
C MET A 364 -21.90 1.50 9.62
N PRO A 365 -22.98 1.57 10.43
CA PRO A 365 -23.90 0.45 10.56
C PRO A 365 -24.74 0.27 9.30
N MET A 366 -25.25 -0.94 9.13
CA MET A 366 -26.25 -1.22 8.11
C MET A 366 -27.56 -1.68 8.76
N ARG A 367 -28.65 -1.42 8.08
CA ARG A 367 -29.96 -1.92 8.51
C ARG A 367 -30.11 -3.38 8.07
N ILE A 368 -30.40 -4.25 9.01
CA ILE A 368 -30.59 -5.69 8.78
C ILE A 368 -32.00 -6.08 9.21
#